data_2cee4df45a056c672d6823ad5c21adc8
#
_entry.id   2cee4df45a056c672d6823ad5c21adc8
#
_cell.length_a   1.000
_cell.length_b   1.000
_cell.length_c   1.000
_cell.angle_alpha   90.00
_cell.angle_beta   90.00
_cell.angle_gamma   90.00
#
_symmetry.space_group_name_H-M   'P 1'
#
loop_
_entity.id
_entity.type
_entity.pdbx_description
1 polymer ?
#
loop_
_entity_poly.entity_id
_entity_poly.type
_entity_poly.pdbx_seq_one_letter_code
_entity_poly.pdbx_strand_id
1 'polypeptide(L)'
;MWLTDARVVDVVTGEIQDGVSVEISDGRIGAISKQPGAGERLSLDGRYLVPGLISVHTHLSVVYPFSDTDENENPGLTVMRAYGRAQDALRAGITTIRCVHELNRADLLLAEAARAGWADVPRIVGAGRAISVPGGHGVGQGSVIADGPEAFREAALAELDAGCAHIKVFITGGIANLGETFDKPQMNQAEMQATVDAASAHDTYVVAHAASSLAINWALDAGIRSFEHAYDLDADTAGRMAAEGVFLTPTLCVTSSQEWMRWKGFEEFQIDTSLEVHPTHLASIRR
;
A
#
# COMPACT_ATOMS: atom_id res chain seq x y z
N MET A 1 -8.37 7.33 30.79
CA MET A 1 -6.92 7.19 31.08
C MET A 1 -6.19 8.42 30.58
N TRP A 2 -5.13 8.84 31.29
CA TRP A 2 -4.27 9.97 30.88
C TRP A 2 -2.85 9.50 30.57
N LEU A 3 -2.33 9.86 29.41
CA LEU A 3 -0.90 9.78 29.11
C LEU A 3 -0.27 11.07 29.62
N THR A 4 0.62 10.99 30.60
CA THR A 4 1.18 12.16 31.27
C THR A 4 2.65 12.35 30.92
N ASP A 5 3.18 13.58 31.13
CA ASP A 5 4.56 13.95 30.85
C ASP A 5 4.99 13.59 29.42
N ALA A 6 4.16 14.00 28.45
CA ALA A 6 4.37 13.77 27.04
C ALA A 6 4.99 14.99 26.35
N ARG A 7 5.75 14.74 25.29
CA ARG A 7 6.12 15.71 24.27
C ARG A 7 5.24 15.45 23.03
N VAL A 8 4.13 16.16 22.92
CA VAL A 8 3.19 15.98 21.81
C VAL A 8 3.68 16.74 20.58
N VAL A 9 3.86 16.03 19.48
CA VAL A 9 4.27 16.63 18.19
C VAL A 9 3.03 16.95 17.38
N ASP A 10 2.85 18.22 17.02
CA ASP A 10 1.94 18.63 15.98
C ASP A 10 2.58 18.32 14.61
N VAL A 11 2.08 17.29 13.94
CA VAL A 11 2.67 16.83 12.67
C VAL A 11 2.32 17.73 11.47
N VAL A 12 1.45 18.72 11.65
CA VAL A 12 1.11 19.70 10.61
C VAL A 12 2.06 20.90 10.68
N THR A 13 2.32 21.40 11.90
CA THR A 13 3.17 22.58 12.11
C THR A 13 4.61 22.23 12.44
N GLY A 14 4.87 21.00 12.92
CA GLY A 14 6.15 20.57 13.46
C GLY A 14 6.41 21.07 14.89
N GLU A 15 5.48 21.79 15.50
CA GLU A 15 5.63 22.28 16.87
C GLU A 15 5.56 21.14 17.91
N ILE A 16 6.27 21.32 19.02
CA ILE A 16 6.30 20.36 20.12
C ILE A 16 5.71 21.01 21.36
N GLN A 17 4.68 20.39 21.93
CA GLN A 17 4.12 20.77 23.22
C GLN A 17 4.74 19.91 24.32
N ASP A 18 5.62 20.52 25.13
CA ASP A 18 6.33 19.82 26.21
C ASP A 18 5.51 19.74 27.50
N GLY A 19 5.66 18.62 28.22
CA GLY A 19 5.11 18.40 29.55
C GLY A 19 3.59 18.45 29.60
N VAL A 20 2.94 18.00 28.53
CA VAL A 20 1.48 17.94 28.43
C VAL A 20 0.96 16.53 28.75
N SER A 21 -0.31 16.47 29.07
CA SER A 21 -1.06 15.22 29.30
C SER A 21 -2.16 15.09 28.25
N VAL A 22 -2.34 13.87 27.75
CA VAL A 22 -3.32 13.54 26.70
C VAL A 22 -4.35 12.57 27.30
N GLU A 23 -5.60 12.94 27.22
CA GLU A 23 -6.71 12.07 27.62
C GLU A 23 -7.02 11.05 26.52
N ILE A 24 -7.19 9.79 26.95
CA ILE A 24 -7.72 8.72 26.09
C ILE A 24 -9.04 8.25 26.73
N SER A 25 -10.13 8.45 26.00
CA SER A 25 -11.47 8.02 26.38
C SER A 25 -12.16 7.39 25.18
N ASP A 26 -12.73 6.20 25.39
CA ASP A 26 -13.48 5.45 24.37
C ASP A 26 -12.72 5.26 23.05
N GLY A 27 -11.41 4.99 23.15
CA GLY A 27 -10.54 4.80 21.99
C GLY A 27 -10.25 6.08 21.18
N ARG A 28 -10.51 7.25 21.78
CA ARG A 28 -10.29 8.57 21.15
C ARG A 28 -9.40 9.45 22.00
N ILE A 29 -8.71 10.37 21.35
CA ILE A 29 -8.01 11.47 22.02
C ILE A 29 -9.05 12.46 22.46
N GLY A 30 -9.09 12.73 23.78
CA GLY A 30 -9.90 13.77 24.41
C GLY A 30 -9.15 15.08 24.56
N ALA A 31 -8.98 15.53 25.79
CA ALA A 31 -8.27 16.77 26.09
C ALA A 31 -6.74 16.62 25.99
N ILE A 32 -6.06 17.69 25.55
CA ILE A 32 -4.61 17.87 25.70
C ILE A 32 -4.41 19.06 26.64
N SER A 33 -3.76 18.86 27.79
CA SER A 33 -3.60 19.89 28.82
C SER A 33 -2.31 19.71 29.63
N LYS A 34 -1.87 20.77 30.31
CA LYS A 34 -0.72 20.68 31.22
C LYS A 34 -1.03 19.90 32.50
N GLN A 35 -2.29 19.85 32.90
CA GLN A 35 -2.70 19.13 34.10
C GLN A 35 -3.70 18.03 33.73
N PRO A 36 -3.39 16.76 34.05
CA PRO A 36 -4.33 15.67 33.77
C PRO A 36 -5.54 15.78 34.70
N GLY A 37 -6.70 15.38 34.20
CA GLY A 37 -7.89 15.21 35.01
C GLY A 37 -7.83 14.00 35.95
N ALA A 38 -8.97 13.64 36.53
CA ALA A 38 -9.09 12.44 37.35
C ALA A 38 -9.01 11.16 36.49
N GLY A 39 -8.52 10.07 37.09
CA GLY A 39 -8.46 8.75 36.45
C GLY A 39 -7.07 8.13 36.42
N GLU A 40 -6.98 6.99 35.75
CA GLU A 40 -5.73 6.26 35.55
C GLU A 40 -4.73 7.08 34.75
N ARG A 41 -3.46 6.96 35.12
CA ARG A 41 -2.35 7.71 34.50
C ARG A 41 -1.22 6.78 34.09
N LEU A 42 -0.68 7.01 32.89
CA LEU A 42 0.55 6.39 32.38
C LEU A 42 1.55 7.51 32.07
N SER A 43 2.68 7.56 32.82
CA SER A 43 3.75 8.50 32.51
C SER A 43 4.49 8.06 31.25
N LEU A 44 4.73 9.01 30.33
CA LEU A 44 5.58 8.81 29.17
C LEU A 44 7.03 9.25 29.42
N ASP A 45 7.34 9.76 30.61
CA ASP A 45 8.69 10.14 31.04
C ASP A 45 9.41 11.07 30.02
N GLY A 46 8.71 12.06 29.52
CA GLY A 46 9.23 13.00 28.52
C GLY A 46 9.39 12.43 27.12
N ARG A 47 8.81 11.26 26.81
CA ARG A 47 8.83 10.68 25.45
C ARG A 47 7.96 11.46 24.51
N TYR A 48 8.34 11.39 23.23
CA TYR A 48 7.53 11.97 22.17
C TYR A 48 6.25 11.15 21.93
N LEU A 49 5.13 11.83 21.80
CA LEU A 49 3.86 11.27 21.38
C LEU A 49 3.53 11.81 19.99
N VAL A 50 3.38 10.93 19.05
CA VAL A 50 3.04 11.22 17.65
C VAL A 50 1.83 10.42 17.23
N PRO A 51 1.08 10.83 16.19
CA PRO A 51 0.09 9.95 15.55
C PRO A 51 0.75 8.65 15.08
N GLY A 52 0.01 7.56 15.11
CA GLY A 52 0.50 6.29 14.56
C GLY A 52 0.87 6.43 13.09
N LEU A 53 1.95 5.77 12.68
CA LEU A 53 2.40 5.77 11.29
C LEU A 53 1.39 5.06 10.38
N ILE A 54 1.33 5.50 9.12
CA ILE A 54 0.46 4.92 8.09
C ILE A 54 1.36 4.40 6.96
N SER A 55 1.26 3.10 6.65
CA SER A 55 1.87 2.53 5.45
C SER A 55 0.82 2.45 4.35
N VAL A 56 1.05 3.10 3.22
CA VAL A 56 0.09 3.17 2.10
C VAL A 56 0.43 2.22 0.95
N HIS A 57 1.53 1.44 1.07
CA HIS A 57 1.88 0.37 0.14
C HIS A 57 2.46 -0.81 0.93
N THR A 58 1.67 -1.85 1.10
CA THR A 58 2.07 -3.02 1.89
C THR A 58 1.55 -4.30 1.24
N HIS A 59 2.36 -5.37 1.36
CA HIS A 59 2.02 -6.74 1.05
C HIS A 59 2.28 -7.60 2.28
N LEU A 60 1.23 -8.08 2.92
CA LEU A 60 1.33 -8.90 4.13
C LEU A 60 1.58 -10.38 3.83
N SER A 61 1.10 -10.87 2.67
CA SER A 61 1.15 -12.29 2.31
C SER A 61 2.31 -12.68 1.39
N VAL A 62 2.99 -11.73 0.76
CA VAL A 62 4.03 -11.97 -0.24
C VAL A 62 5.11 -12.95 0.24
N VAL A 63 5.61 -13.82 -0.64
CA VAL A 63 6.71 -14.76 -0.38
C VAL A 63 7.95 -14.29 -1.12
N TYR A 64 9.12 -14.49 -0.54
CA TYR A 64 10.40 -14.21 -1.16
C TYR A 64 11.30 -15.46 -1.09
N PRO A 65 11.98 -15.84 -2.21
CA PRO A 65 11.83 -15.23 -3.54
C PRO A 65 10.40 -15.41 -4.08
N PHE A 66 10.00 -14.56 -5.03
CA PHE A 66 8.65 -14.65 -5.64
C PHE A 66 8.39 -15.98 -6.33
N SER A 67 9.46 -16.65 -6.83
CA SER A 67 9.42 -18.00 -7.41
C SER A 67 8.92 -19.07 -6.44
N ASP A 68 8.98 -18.84 -5.14
CA ASP A 68 8.50 -19.75 -4.09
C ASP A 68 7.00 -19.56 -3.77
N THR A 69 6.31 -18.65 -4.47
CA THR A 69 4.88 -18.43 -4.24
C THR A 69 4.06 -19.63 -4.70
N ASP A 70 3.32 -20.24 -3.79
CA ASP A 70 2.31 -21.26 -4.10
C ASP A 70 0.92 -20.58 -4.16
N GLU A 71 0.40 -20.38 -5.37
CA GLU A 71 -0.93 -19.78 -5.56
C GLU A 71 -2.07 -20.67 -5.01
N ASN A 72 -1.80 -21.95 -4.73
CA ASN A 72 -2.73 -22.89 -4.11
C ASN A 72 -2.47 -23.08 -2.61
N GLU A 73 -1.63 -22.25 -2.01
CA GLU A 73 -1.38 -22.29 -0.57
C GLU A 73 -2.70 -22.24 0.22
N ASN A 74 -2.77 -23.01 1.30
CA ASN A 74 -3.92 -22.97 2.18
C ASN A 74 -4.14 -21.55 2.72
N PRO A 75 -5.33 -20.93 2.53
CA PRO A 75 -5.61 -19.57 2.98
C PRO A 75 -5.31 -19.32 4.46
N GLY A 76 -5.47 -20.33 5.32
CA GLY A 76 -5.14 -20.23 6.73
C GLY A 76 -3.64 -19.97 6.98
N LEU A 77 -2.74 -20.60 6.18
CA LEU A 77 -1.29 -20.36 6.27
C LEU A 77 -0.95 -18.95 5.77
N THR A 78 -1.57 -18.53 4.67
CA THR A 78 -1.41 -17.18 4.13
C THR A 78 -1.79 -16.12 5.17
N VAL A 79 -2.95 -16.28 5.83
CA VAL A 79 -3.44 -15.35 6.87
C VAL A 79 -2.50 -15.36 8.09
N MET A 80 -1.99 -16.53 8.52
CA MET A 80 -1.05 -16.60 9.65
C MET A 80 0.26 -15.86 9.35
N ARG A 81 0.79 -15.96 8.12
CA ARG A 81 1.95 -15.19 7.67
C ARG A 81 1.64 -13.70 7.67
N ALA A 82 0.48 -13.30 7.13
CA ALA A 82 0.02 -11.91 7.11
C ALA A 82 -0.15 -11.34 8.52
N TYR A 83 -0.71 -12.12 9.45
CA TYR A 83 -0.86 -11.74 10.85
C TYR A 83 0.47 -11.43 11.52
N GLY A 84 1.47 -12.30 11.38
CA GLY A 84 2.79 -12.08 11.95
C GLY A 84 3.42 -10.76 11.48
N ARG A 85 3.33 -10.46 10.17
CA ARG A 85 3.86 -9.22 9.59
C ARG A 85 3.06 -7.98 10.01
N ALA A 86 1.75 -8.09 10.12
CA ALA A 86 0.90 -7.01 10.61
C ALA A 86 1.23 -6.66 12.07
N GLN A 87 1.52 -7.68 12.91
CA GLN A 87 2.00 -7.44 14.28
C GLN A 87 3.37 -6.78 14.32
N ASP A 88 4.30 -7.17 13.43
CA ASP A 88 5.61 -6.50 13.34
C ASP A 88 5.45 -5.03 12.93
N ALA A 89 4.57 -4.74 12.00
CA ALA A 89 4.22 -3.37 11.62
C ALA A 89 3.66 -2.58 12.81
N LEU A 90 2.75 -3.17 13.59
CA LEU A 90 2.18 -2.53 14.78
C LEU A 90 3.25 -2.24 15.84
N ARG A 91 4.17 -3.18 16.09
CA ARG A 91 5.32 -2.99 17.00
C ARG A 91 6.27 -1.88 16.51
N ALA A 92 6.36 -1.66 15.19
CA ALA A 92 7.12 -0.57 14.61
C ALA A 92 6.39 0.79 14.65
N GLY A 93 5.16 0.86 15.22
CA GLY A 93 4.36 2.07 15.32
C GLY A 93 3.46 2.34 14.12
N ILE A 94 3.36 1.41 13.17
CA ILE A 94 2.43 1.51 12.04
C ILE A 94 1.05 1.04 12.50
N THR A 95 0.12 1.99 12.62
CA THR A 95 -1.24 1.73 13.14
C THR A 95 -2.30 1.62 12.06
N THR A 96 -1.95 1.96 10.82
CA THR A 96 -2.82 1.79 9.64
C THR A 96 -2.00 1.29 8.45
N ILE A 97 -2.52 0.32 7.73
CA ILE A 97 -1.91 -0.27 6.55
C ILE A 97 -2.91 -0.24 5.40
N ARG A 98 -2.48 0.27 4.24
CA ARG A 98 -3.15 0.03 2.96
C ARG A 98 -2.44 -1.10 2.24
N CYS A 99 -3.11 -2.23 2.09
CA CYS A 99 -2.64 -3.33 1.27
C CYS A 99 -2.94 -3.06 -0.21
N VAL A 100 -2.05 -3.49 -1.10
CA VAL A 100 -2.19 -3.23 -2.54
C VAL A 100 -2.07 -4.50 -3.39
N HIS A 101 -2.10 -5.65 -2.80
CA HIS A 101 -2.25 -6.99 -3.36
C HIS A 101 -1.95 -8.03 -2.29
N GLU A 102 -2.83 -9.03 -2.17
CA GLU A 102 -2.61 -10.12 -1.24
C GLU A 102 -3.05 -11.47 -1.82
N LEU A 103 -2.20 -12.49 -1.65
CA LEU A 103 -2.58 -13.86 -1.92
C LEU A 103 -3.76 -14.26 -1.03
N ASN A 104 -4.73 -14.98 -1.60
CA ASN A 104 -5.90 -15.49 -0.88
C ASN A 104 -6.76 -14.39 -0.18
N ARG A 105 -6.63 -13.11 -0.60
CA ARG A 105 -7.28 -11.97 0.08
C ARG A 105 -6.98 -11.94 1.58
N ALA A 106 -5.74 -12.23 1.96
CA ALA A 106 -5.33 -12.34 3.36
C ALA A 106 -5.56 -11.06 4.16
N ASP A 107 -5.49 -9.90 3.53
CA ASP A 107 -5.79 -8.59 4.11
C ASP A 107 -7.26 -8.48 4.54
N LEU A 108 -8.19 -8.92 3.71
CA LEU A 108 -9.63 -8.87 3.99
C LEU A 108 -9.99 -9.82 5.15
N LEU A 109 -9.45 -11.04 5.13
CA LEU A 109 -9.67 -12.03 6.18
C LEU A 109 -9.08 -11.55 7.52
N LEU A 110 -7.89 -10.94 7.48
CA LEU A 110 -7.26 -10.40 8.68
C LEU A 110 -7.99 -9.15 9.21
N ALA A 111 -8.50 -8.28 8.33
CA ALA A 111 -9.32 -7.15 8.71
C ALA A 111 -10.66 -7.61 9.37
N GLU A 112 -11.24 -8.70 8.89
CA GLU A 112 -12.43 -9.30 9.51
C GLU A 112 -12.12 -9.86 10.90
N ALA A 113 -11.02 -10.62 11.06
CA ALA A 113 -10.57 -11.12 12.35
C ALA A 113 -10.29 -9.99 13.35
N ALA A 114 -9.71 -8.88 12.90
CA ALA A 114 -9.48 -7.70 13.74
C ALA A 114 -10.80 -7.05 14.18
N ARG A 115 -11.76 -6.90 13.27
CA ARG A 115 -13.11 -6.38 13.61
C ARG A 115 -13.87 -7.27 14.60
N ALA A 116 -13.66 -8.57 14.53
CA ALA A 116 -14.23 -9.53 15.47
C ALA A 116 -13.50 -9.56 16.83
N GLY A 117 -12.38 -8.82 16.97
CA GLY A 117 -11.58 -8.81 18.21
C GLY A 117 -10.69 -10.05 18.37
N TRP A 118 -10.46 -10.82 17.32
CA TRP A 118 -9.62 -12.02 17.35
C TRP A 118 -8.15 -11.75 17.02
N ALA A 119 -7.87 -10.63 16.37
CA ALA A 119 -6.52 -10.26 15.96
C ALA A 119 -6.22 -8.81 16.38
N ASP A 120 -5.09 -8.63 17.07
CA ASP A 120 -4.55 -7.32 17.42
C ASP A 120 -3.51 -6.92 16.38
N VAL A 121 -3.96 -6.10 15.40
CA VAL A 121 -3.19 -5.68 14.23
C VAL A 121 -3.54 -4.22 13.87
N PRO A 122 -2.73 -3.55 13.01
CA PRO A 122 -3.11 -2.24 12.48
C PRO A 122 -4.49 -2.24 11.81
N ARG A 123 -5.10 -1.08 11.67
CA ARG A 123 -6.24 -0.93 10.77
C ARG A 123 -5.81 -1.30 9.36
N ILE A 124 -6.53 -2.21 8.71
CA ILE A 124 -6.24 -2.67 7.36
C ILE A 124 -7.25 -2.09 6.38
N VAL A 125 -6.73 -1.42 5.34
CA VAL A 125 -7.48 -0.95 4.17
C VAL A 125 -7.08 -1.91 3.04
N GLY A 126 -7.93 -2.88 2.75
CA GLY A 126 -7.59 -4.02 1.90
C GLY A 126 -7.92 -3.79 0.43
N ALA A 127 -7.09 -4.35 -0.45
CA ALA A 127 -7.29 -4.42 -1.90
C ALA A 127 -7.66 -5.84 -2.38
N GLY A 128 -7.51 -6.85 -1.52
CA GLY A 128 -7.62 -8.23 -1.96
C GLY A 128 -6.55 -8.59 -3.00
N ARG A 129 -6.95 -9.22 -4.10
CA ARG A 129 -6.04 -9.59 -5.18
C ARG A 129 -5.96 -8.50 -6.24
N ALA A 130 -4.75 -8.18 -6.67
CA ALA A 130 -4.57 -7.29 -7.82
C ALA A 130 -5.03 -7.98 -9.12
N ILE A 131 -5.39 -7.18 -10.11
CA ILE A 131 -5.81 -7.64 -11.44
C ILE A 131 -4.68 -7.37 -12.44
N SER A 132 -4.36 -8.35 -13.26
CA SER A 132 -3.31 -8.28 -14.27
C SER A 132 -3.76 -8.88 -15.59
N VAL A 133 -3.04 -8.55 -16.66
CA VAL A 133 -3.22 -9.17 -17.99
C VAL A 133 -2.51 -10.53 -18.05
N PRO A 134 -2.86 -11.42 -19.00
CA PRO A 134 -2.11 -12.65 -19.25
C PRO A 134 -0.62 -12.36 -19.53
N GLY A 135 0.27 -13.01 -18.77
CA GLY A 135 1.71 -12.80 -18.87
C GLY A 135 2.21 -11.44 -18.33
N GLY A 136 1.36 -10.68 -17.66
CA GLY A 136 1.70 -9.38 -17.08
C GLY A 136 2.33 -9.47 -15.69
N HIS A 137 2.60 -8.30 -15.10
CA HIS A 137 3.15 -8.18 -13.76
C HIS A 137 2.23 -8.82 -12.71
N GLY A 138 2.82 -9.52 -11.74
CA GLY A 138 2.06 -10.21 -10.68
C GLY A 138 1.48 -11.58 -11.08
N VAL A 139 1.67 -12.06 -12.31
CA VAL A 139 1.36 -13.43 -12.71
C VAL A 139 2.24 -14.40 -11.92
N GLY A 140 1.65 -15.48 -11.40
CA GLY A 140 2.34 -16.41 -10.49
C GLY A 140 2.45 -15.93 -9.04
N GLN A 141 1.80 -14.82 -8.70
CA GLN A 141 1.81 -14.22 -7.35
C GLN A 141 0.40 -14.12 -6.73
N GLY A 142 -0.59 -14.83 -7.32
CA GLY A 142 -1.97 -14.85 -6.82
C GLY A 142 -2.86 -13.74 -7.37
N SER A 143 -2.43 -13.02 -8.40
CA SER A 143 -3.25 -12.02 -9.08
C SER A 143 -4.43 -12.63 -9.83
N VAL A 144 -5.50 -11.87 -10.00
CA VAL A 144 -6.59 -12.21 -10.92
C VAL A 144 -6.15 -11.88 -12.34
N ILE A 145 -6.19 -12.88 -13.22
CA ILE A 145 -5.83 -12.68 -14.62
C ILE A 145 -7.09 -12.39 -15.44
N ALA A 146 -7.10 -11.22 -16.10
CA ALA A 146 -8.20 -10.75 -16.93
C ALA A 146 -7.69 -10.33 -18.31
N ASP A 147 -8.49 -10.57 -19.35
CA ASP A 147 -8.19 -10.21 -20.74
C ASP A 147 -9.43 -9.54 -21.34
N GLY A 148 -9.25 -8.29 -21.74
CA GLY A 148 -10.32 -7.43 -22.27
C GLY A 148 -11.18 -6.74 -21.22
N PRO A 149 -11.87 -5.65 -21.61
CA PRO A 149 -12.55 -4.72 -20.69
C PRO A 149 -13.60 -5.40 -19.80
N GLU A 150 -14.37 -6.34 -20.36
CA GLU A 150 -15.43 -7.02 -19.61
C GLU A 150 -14.85 -7.92 -18.51
N ALA A 151 -13.77 -8.68 -18.80
CA ALA A 151 -13.11 -9.52 -17.81
C ALA A 151 -12.49 -8.68 -16.68
N PHE A 152 -11.92 -7.51 -17.01
CA PHE A 152 -11.40 -6.57 -15.99
C PHE A 152 -12.53 -6.01 -15.11
N ARG A 153 -13.68 -5.68 -15.70
CA ARG A 153 -14.85 -5.22 -14.97
C ARG A 153 -15.37 -6.30 -14.01
N GLU A 154 -15.53 -7.53 -14.50
CA GLU A 154 -15.97 -8.67 -13.68
C GLU A 154 -14.99 -8.97 -12.55
N ALA A 155 -13.67 -8.95 -12.83
CA ALA A 155 -12.65 -9.15 -11.81
C ALA A 155 -12.69 -8.07 -10.74
N ALA A 156 -12.85 -6.80 -11.12
CA ALA A 156 -12.96 -5.68 -10.19
C ALA A 156 -14.20 -5.82 -9.29
N LEU A 157 -15.37 -6.14 -9.88
CA LEU A 157 -16.60 -6.36 -9.12
C LEU A 157 -16.46 -7.54 -8.14
N ALA A 158 -15.81 -8.63 -8.54
CA ALA A 158 -15.58 -9.78 -7.66
C ALA A 158 -14.67 -9.47 -6.46
N GLU A 159 -13.69 -8.58 -6.60
CA GLU A 159 -12.87 -8.13 -5.47
C GLU A 159 -13.64 -7.13 -4.59
N LEU A 160 -14.46 -6.23 -5.16
CA LEU A 160 -15.34 -5.33 -4.42
C LEU A 160 -16.41 -6.08 -3.61
N ASP A 161 -17.06 -7.08 -4.21
CA ASP A 161 -18.03 -7.95 -3.54
C ASP A 161 -17.40 -8.76 -2.38
N ALA A 162 -16.09 -9.06 -2.51
CA ALA A 162 -15.33 -9.67 -1.42
C ALA A 162 -15.00 -8.70 -0.27
N GLY A 163 -15.26 -7.40 -0.43
CA GLY A 163 -15.09 -6.38 0.61
C GLY A 163 -13.83 -5.51 0.48
N CYS A 164 -13.23 -5.45 -0.70
CA CYS A 164 -12.11 -4.54 -0.94
C CYS A 164 -12.50 -3.08 -0.77
N ALA A 165 -11.61 -2.29 -0.19
CA ALA A 165 -11.78 -0.85 -0.04
C ALA A 165 -11.36 -0.07 -1.30
N HIS A 166 -10.59 -0.68 -2.19
CA HIS A 166 -10.14 -0.14 -3.48
C HIS A 166 -9.69 -1.28 -4.38
N ILE A 167 -9.59 -1.03 -5.67
CA ILE A 167 -9.10 -2.00 -6.64
C ILE A 167 -7.62 -1.74 -6.93
N LYS A 168 -6.81 -2.79 -7.00
CA LYS A 168 -5.42 -2.73 -7.46
C LYS A 168 -5.28 -3.35 -8.84
N VAL A 169 -4.57 -2.65 -9.73
CA VAL A 169 -4.19 -3.13 -11.07
C VAL A 169 -2.69 -3.02 -11.31
N PHE A 170 -2.17 -3.84 -12.22
CA PHE A 170 -0.83 -3.71 -12.76
C PHE A 170 -0.93 -3.23 -14.21
N ILE A 171 -0.47 -2.00 -14.47
CA ILE A 171 -0.60 -1.38 -15.80
C ILE A 171 0.70 -1.39 -16.61
N THR A 172 1.83 -1.73 -15.98
CA THR A 172 3.15 -1.92 -16.60
C THR A 172 3.86 -3.12 -16.01
N GLY A 173 4.98 -3.52 -16.60
CA GLY A 173 5.95 -4.37 -15.93
C GLY A 173 6.62 -3.69 -14.74
N GLY A 174 7.39 -4.45 -13.99
CA GLY A 174 8.09 -4.04 -12.78
C GLY A 174 9.37 -4.85 -12.57
N ILE A 175 9.90 -4.81 -11.35
CA ILE A 175 11.16 -5.51 -10.99
C ILE A 175 10.94 -6.99 -10.61
N ALA A 176 9.69 -7.44 -10.48
CA ALA A 176 9.40 -8.75 -9.88
C ALA A 176 9.69 -9.92 -10.82
N ASN A 177 9.44 -9.79 -12.12
CA ASN A 177 9.58 -10.86 -13.08
C ASN A 177 10.71 -10.58 -14.08
N LEU A 178 11.43 -11.63 -14.45
CA LEU A 178 12.52 -11.55 -15.40
C LEU A 178 12.00 -11.15 -16.80
N GLY A 179 12.64 -10.16 -17.43
CA GLY A 179 12.35 -9.73 -18.81
C GLY A 179 11.14 -8.79 -18.93
N GLU A 180 10.54 -8.34 -17.85
CA GLU A 180 9.54 -7.27 -17.90
C GLU A 180 10.16 -5.94 -18.35
N THR A 181 9.37 -5.14 -19.08
CA THR A 181 9.73 -3.80 -19.49
C THR A 181 8.90 -2.76 -18.77
N PHE A 182 9.52 -1.61 -18.48
CA PHE A 182 8.87 -0.52 -17.72
C PHE A 182 8.17 0.48 -18.65
N ASP A 183 8.60 0.59 -19.90
CA ASP A 183 8.26 1.64 -20.85
C ASP A 183 6.88 1.45 -21.51
N LYS A 184 6.35 0.24 -21.50
CA LYS A 184 5.11 -0.09 -22.21
C LYS A 184 3.98 -0.42 -21.25
N PRO A 185 2.77 0.15 -21.51
CA PRO A 185 1.57 -0.31 -20.83
C PRO A 185 1.30 -1.80 -21.13
N GLN A 186 0.93 -2.56 -20.11
CA GLN A 186 0.45 -3.93 -20.23
C GLN A 186 -1.08 -3.95 -20.36
N MET A 187 -1.79 -3.11 -19.58
CA MET A 187 -3.23 -2.85 -19.75
C MET A 187 -3.48 -1.84 -20.86
N ASN A 188 -4.51 -2.05 -21.66
CA ASN A 188 -5.00 -1.05 -22.59
C ASN A 188 -5.99 -0.07 -21.93
N GLN A 189 -6.26 1.06 -22.60
CA GLN A 189 -7.11 2.12 -22.05
C GLN A 189 -8.55 1.68 -21.79
N ALA A 190 -9.10 0.76 -22.62
CA ALA A 190 -10.47 0.27 -22.44
C ALA A 190 -10.58 -0.63 -21.18
N GLU A 191 -9.57 -1.43 -20.87
CA GLU A 191 -9.49 -2.22 -19.65
C GLU A 191 -9.35 -1.32 -18.41
N MET A 192 -8.52 -0.27 -18.48
CA MET A 192 -8.40 0.73 -17.42
C MET A 192 -9.74 1.42 -17.14
N GLN A 193 -10.43 1.86 -18.22
CA GLN A 193 -11.72 2.52 -18.10
C GLN A 193 -12.78 1.61 -17.47
N ALA A 194 -12.88 0.35 -17.93
CA ALA A 194 -13.84 -0.62 -17.39
C ALA A 194 -13.61 -0.90 -15.90
N THR A 195 -12.35 -0.93 -15.48
CA THR A 195 -11.99 -1.10 -14.06
C THR A 195 -12.37 0.13 -13.23
N VAL A 196 -12.12 1.33 -13.75
CA VAL A 196 -12.50 2.59 -13.09
C VAL A 196 -14.01 2.74 -12.99
N ASP A 197 -14.74 2.38 -14.03
CA ASP A 197 -16.21 2.42 -14.03
C ASP A 197 -16.78 1.48 -12.95
N ALA A 198 -16.24 0.27 -12.83
CA ALA A 198 -16.62 -0.68 -11.78
C ALA A 198 -16.33 -0.13 -10.37
N ALA A 199 -15.14 0.42 -10.13
CA ALA A 199 -14.78 1.00 -8.85
C ALA A 199 -15.65 2.22 -8.49
N SER A 200 -15.88 3.11 -9.46
CA SER A 200 -16.70 4.33 -9.29
C SER A 200 -18.15 4.02 -8.95
N ALA A 201 -18.72 2.96 -9.53
CA ALA A 201 -20.07 2.49 -9.22
C ALA A 201 -20.22 1.99 -7.77
N HIS A 202 -19.11 1.71 -7.09
CA HIS A 202 -19.02 1.31 -5.68
C HIS A 202 -18.43 2.41 -4.77
N ASP A 203 -18.43 3.67 -5.20
CA ASP A 203 -17.90 4.83 -4.47
C ASP A 203 -16.44 4.65 -4.03
N THR A 204 -15.62 3.97 -4.85
CA THR A 204 -14.20 3.74 -4.55
C THR A 204 -13.31 4.04 -5.75
N TYR A 205 -12.03 3.72 -5.64
CA TYR A 205 -11.00 4.13 -6.58
C TYR A 205 -10.09 2.98 -7.00
N VAL A 206 -9.34 3.20 -8.08
CA VAL A 206 -8.32 2.27 -8.58
C VAL A 206 -6.93 2.77 -8.20
N VAL A 207 -6.09 1.84 -7.75
CA VAL A 207 -4.66 2.01 -7.48
C VAL A 207 -3.87 1.26 -8.54
N ALA A 208 -2.95 1.93 -9.21
CA ALA A 208 -2.17 1.34 -10.29
C ALA A 208 -0.69 1.19 -9.92
N HIS A 209 -0.13 -0.02 -10.06
CA HIS A 209 1.29 -0.19 -10.26
C HIS A 209 1.64 0.39 -11.64
N ALA A 210 2.54 1.35 -11.70
CA ALA A 210 2.91 2.04 -12.92
C ALA A 210 4.38 2.40 -12.90
N ALA A 211 5.08 2.17 -14.00
CA ALA A 211 6.50 2.46 -14.11
C ALA A 211 6.80 3.68 -14.98
N SER A 212 5.99 3.97 -16.00
CA SER A 212 6.29 4.99 -17.01
C SER A 212 5.21 6.06 -17.15
N SER A 213 5.62 7.26 -17.55
CA SER A 213 4.75 8.39 -17.84
C SER A 213 3.68 8.07 -18.90
N LEU A 214 4.02 7.27 -19.92
CA LEU A 214 3.06 6.87 -20.95
C LEU A 214 1.87 6.12 -20.33
N ALA A 215 2.14 5.09 -19.52
CA ALA A 215 1.11 4.30 -18.87
C ALA A 215 0.32 5.14 -17.85
N ILE A 216 1.00 6.01 -17.09
CA ILE A 216 0.36 6.93 -16.14
C ILE A 216 -0.60 7.87 -16.86
N ASN A 217 -0.22 8.46 -18.01
CA ASN A 217 -1.11 9.33 -18.76
C ASN A 217 -2.36 8.61 -19.28
N TRP A 218 -2.23 7.36 -19.78
CA TRP A 218 -3.40 6.56 -20.16
C TRP A 218 -4.32 6.27 -18.97
N ALA A 219 -3.73 5.98 -17.82
CA ALA A 219 -4.47 5.72 -16.59
C ALA A 219 -5.16 6.98 -16.03
N LEU A 220 -4.52 8.16 -16.14
CA LEU A 220 -5.13 9.45 -15.80
C LEU A 220 -6.34 9.74 -16.69
N ASP A 221 -6.24 9.48 -18.01
CA ASP A 221 -7.35 9.64 -18.96
C ASP A 221 -8.52 8.74 -18.58
N ALA A 222 -8.26 7.51 -18.11
CA ALA A 222 -9.29 6.59 -17.64
C ALA A 222 -9.86 6.96 -16.26
N GLY A 223 -9.23 7.86 -15.50
CA GLY A 223 -9.71 8.30 -14.18
C GLY A 223 -9.01 7.67 -12.98
N ILE A 224 -7.90 6.97 -13.16
CA ILE A 224 -7.09 6.47 -12.03
C ILE A 224 -6.43 7.64 -11.29
N ARG A 225 -6.48 7.63 -9.94
CA ARG A 225 -6.03 8.75 -9.10
C ARG A 225 -5.02 8.37 -8.01
N SER A 226 -4.54 7.12 -8.01
CA SER A 226 -3.49 6.65 -7.09
C SER A 226 -2.52 5.77 -7.83
N PHE A 227 -1.25 6.12 -7.77
CA PHE A 227 -0.16 5.41 -8.46
C PHE A 227 0.88 4.94 -7.47
N GLU A 228 1.49 3.81 -7.79
CA GLU A 228 2.58 3.21 -7.04
C GLU A 228 3.84 3.22 -7.90
N HIS A 229 4.99 3.47 -7.28
CA HIS A 229 6.33 3.48 -7.85
C HIS A 229 6.64 4.68 -8.74
N ALA A 230 6.11 4.74 -9.98
CA ALA A 230 6.43 5.74 -11.00
C ALA A 230 7.95 5.84 -11.25
N TYR A 231 8.58 4.71 -11.61
CA TYR A 231 10.03 4.62 -11.79
C TYR A 231 10.59 5.62 -12.80
N ASP A 232 9.84 5.91 -13.87
CA ASP A 232 10.20 6.90 -14.89
C ASP A 232 9.02 7.87 -15.11
N LEU A 233 8.96 8.90 -14.26
CA LEU A 233 7.97 9.97 -14.33
C LEU A 233 8.61 11.23 -14.90
N ASP A 234 8.10 11.76 -16.00
CA ASP A 234 8.55 13.04 -16.56
C ASP A 234 7.89 14.25 -15.88
N ALA A 235 8.42 15.44 -16.15
CA ALA A 235 7.96 16.67 -15.51
C ALA A 235 6.53 17.06 -15.92
N ASP A 236 6.15 16.81 -17.17
CA ASP A 236 4.82 17.16 -17.68
C ASP A 236 3.76 16.29 -17.04
N THR A 237 4.01 14.97 -16.94
CA THR A 237 3.13 14.02 -16.28
C THR A 237 3.04 14.32 -14.77
N ALA A 238 4.16 14.63 -14.11
CA ALA A 238 4.16 15.03 -12.69
C ALA A 238 3.33 16.32 -12.48
N GLY A 239 3.50 17.31 -13.36
CA GLY A 239 2.69 18.54 -13.34
C GLY A 239 1.19 18.29 -13.53
N ARG A 240 0.84 17.37 -14.44
CA ARG A 240 -0.55 16.93 -14.64
C ARG A 240 -1.12 16.26 -13.39
N MET A 241 -0.38 15.31 -12.80
CA MET A 241 -0.79 14.63 -11.57
C MET A 241 -1.05 15.62 -10.43
N ALA A 242 -0.15 16.60 -10.25
CA ALA A 242 -0.31 17.64 -9.24
C ALA A 242 -1.56 18.51 -9.50
N ALA A 243 -1.79 18.93 -10.74
CA ALA A 243 -2.94 19.75 -11.12
C ALA A 243 -4.28 19.01 -10.93
N GLU A 244 -4.30 17.70 -11.14
CA GLU A 244 -5.49 16.83 -10.99
C GLU A 244 -5.65 16.27 -9.56
N GLY A 245 -4.75 16.59 -8.61
CA GLY A 245 -4.81 16.11 -7.23
C GLY A 245 -4.57 14.60 -7.09
N VAL A 246 -3.69 14.06 -7.92
CA VAL A 246 -3.37 12.62 -7.99
C VAL A 246 -2.29 12.28 -6.96
N PHE A 247 -2.41 11.11 -6.35
CA PHE A 247 -1.48 10.62 -5.34
C PHE A 247 -0.43 9.67 -5.92
N LEU A 248 0.79 9.78 -5.44
CA LEU A 248 1.89 8.87 -5.73
C LEU A 248 2.48 8.30 -4.44
N THR A 249 2.64 6.97 -4.40
CA THR A 249 3.40 6.26 -3.37
C THR A 249 4.68 5.70 -4.00
N PRO A 250 5.83 6.33 -3.81
CA PRO A 250 7.02 6.03 -4.60
C PRO A 250 7.71 4.72 -4.21
N THR A 251 7.47 4.16 -3.04
CA THR A 251 8.07 2.88 -2.59
C THR A 251 9.59 2.81 -2.73
N LEU A 252 10.28 3.88 -2.40
CA LEU A 252 11.73 4.04 -2.66
C LEU A 252 12.59 2.92 -2.04
N CYS A 253 12.11 2.25 -1.00
CA CYS A 253 12.80 1.14 -0.34
C CYS A 253 13.15 -0.01 -1.30
N VAL A 254 12.32 -0.29 -2.32
CA VAL A 254 12.53 -1.38 -3.28
C VAL A 254 13.57 -1.07 -4.36
N THR A 255 14.07 0.15 -4.43
CA THR A 255 15.15 0.53 -5.37
C THR A 255 16.37 1.10 -4.68
N SER A 256 16.38 1.27 -3.34
CA SER A 256 17.46 1.99 -2.66
C SER A 256 18.36 1.14 -1.77
N SER A 257 18.01 -0.11 -1.48
CA SER A 257 18.80 -0.94 -0.54
C SER A 257 18.96 -2.38 -1.03
N GLN A 258 20.09 -2.66 -1.67
CA GLN A 258 20.49 -4.02 -2.05
C GLN A 258 20.63 -4.96 -0.86
N GLU A 259 21.23 -4.47 0.23
CA GLU A 259 21.42 -5.26 1.45
C GLU A 259 20.09 -5.74 2.01
N TRP A 260 19.10 -4.83 2.07
CA TRP A 260 17.74 -5.17 2.48
C TRP A 260 17.08 -6.17 1.53
N MET A 261 17.24 -6.00 0.21
CA MET A 261 16.67 -6.91 -0.79
C MET A 261 17.25 -8.32 -0.64
N ARG A 262 18.60 -8.45 -0.52
CA ARG A 262 19.25 -9.75 -0.27
C ARG A 262 18.79 -10.37 1.04
N TRP A 263 18.70 -9.57 2.10
CA TRP A 263 18.21 -10.04 3.40
C TRP A 263 16.76 -10.54 3.31
N LYS A 264 15.93 -9.94 2.47
CA LYS A 264 14.54 -10.34 2.23
C LYS A 264 14.41 -11.57 1.33
N GLY A 265 15.43 -11.95 0.58
CA GLY A 265 15.43 -13.08 -0.34
C GLY A 265 15.00 -12.75 -1.77
N PHE A 266 15.20 -11.50 -2.20
CA PHE A 266 15.05 -11.14 -3.60
C PHE A 266 16.12 -11.85 -4.45
N GLU A 267 15.76 -12.22 -5.67
CA GLU A 267 16.68 -12.82 -6.63
C GLU A 267 17.64 -11.76 -7.20
N GLU A 268 18.86 -12.15 -7.57
CA GLU A 268 19.89 -11.19 -8.02
C GLU A 268 19.44 -10.36 -9.24
N PHE A 269 18.67 -10.93 -10.19
CA PHE A 269 18.15 -10.15 -11.31
C PHE A 269 17.21 -9.01 -10.87
N GLN A 270 16.44 -9.19 -9.79
CA GLN A 270 15.56 -8.16 -9.23
C GLN A 270 16.38 -7.05 -8.60
N ILE A 271 17.49 -7.43 -7.93
CA ILE A 271 18.42 -6.48 -7.32
C ILE A 271 19.12 -5.67 -8.39
N ASP A 272 19.61 -6.31 -9.45
CA ASP A 272 20.26 -5.65 -10.57
C ASP A 272 19.32 -4.68 -11.29
N THR A 273 18.08 -5.11 -11.58
CA THR A 273 17.05 -4.26 -12.18
C THR A 273 16.72 -3.07 -11.28
N SER A 274 16.60 -3.29 -9.95
CA SER A 274 16.38 -2.21 -9.00
C SER A 274 17.48 -1.15 -9.02
N LEU A 275 18.73 -1.58 -9.16
CA LEU A 275 19.89 -0.68 -9.26
C LEU A 275 19.88 0.16 -10.53
N GLU A 276 19.56 -0.48 -11.65
CA GLU A 276 19.46 0.21 -12.94
C GLU A 276 18.36 1.28 -12.92
N VAL A 277 17.25 0.98 -12.28
CA VAL A 277 16.07 1.87 -12.17
C VAL A 277 16.26 2.97 -11.12
N HIS A 278 17.06 2.75 -10.08
CA HIS A 278 17.16 3.66 -8.93
C HIS A 278 17.46 5.13 -9.29
N PRO A 279 18.40 5.48 -10.18
CA PRO A 279 18.68 6.88 -10.50
C PRO A 279 17.49 7.60 -11.12
N THR A 280 16.78 6.93 -12.04
CA THR A 280 15.60 7.47 -12.71
C THR A 280 14.44 7.60 -11.73
N HIS A 281 14.22 6.59 -10.89
CA HIS A 281 13.21 6.61 -9.83
C HIS A 281 13.44 7.76 -8.84
N LEU A 282 14.68 7.95 -8.39
CA LEU A 282 15.03 9.06 -7.50
C LEU A 282 14.81 10.43 -8.16
N ALA A 283 15.08 10.54 -9.46
CA ALA A 283 14.78 11.76 -10.22
C ALA A 283 13.25 11.99 -10.33
N SER A 284 12.47 10.94 -10.57
CA SER A 284 11.00 11.00 -10.61
C SER A 284 10.40 11.54 -9.31
N ILE A 285 10.89 11.09 -8.16
CA ILE A 285 10.37 11.52 -6.84
C ILE A 285 10.69 12.99 -6.52
N ARG A 286 11.73 13.55 -7.14
CA ARG A 286 12.14 14.96 -6.94
C ARG A 286 11.37 15.96 -7.80
N ARG A 287 10.57 15.50 -8.72
CA ARG A 287 9.71 16.31 -9.59
C ARG A 287 8.40 16.67 -8.94
#